data_f799ac9cd0b592ca32a267ea6063fb75
#
_entry.id   f799ac9cd0b592ca32a267ea6063fb75
#
_cell.length_a   1.000
_cell.length_b   1.000
_cell.length_c   1.000
_cell.angle_alpha   90.00
_cell.angle_beta   90.00
_cell.angle_gamma   90.00
#
_symmetry.space_group_name_H-M   'P 1'
#
loop_
_entity.id
_entity.type
_entity.pdbx_description
1 polymer ?
#
loop_
_entity_poly.entity_id
_entity_poly.type
_entity_poly.pdbx_seq_one_letter_code
_entity_poly.pdbx_strand_id
1 'polypeptide(L)'
;MNRCQPSGDTPLTLAPFLFRLVQQLLCVLVCATGLGLGNLSQAQGTQRSFPPDALRGRLLVTQPPDVTLNGQPARLSPGARIRGQNNLLVLSGSLAGKEQLVNYTRESNGLIHEIWILSEAEAQVPRAGLPLVGTVIPGTRTETVKVDDGQTPFDRLPVFKP
;
A
#
# COMPACT_ATOMS: atom_id res chain seq x y z
N MET A 1 31.41 37.84 -84.62
CA MET A 1 31.34 36.57 -83.90
C MET A 1 30.64 36.90 -82.63
N ASN A 2 29.29 36.76 -82.62
CA ASN A 2 28.43 37.09 -81.50
C ASN A 2 27.98 35.79 -80.87
N ARG A 3 28.30 35.61 -79.59
CA ARG A 3 27.87 34.43 -78.78
C ARG A 3 26.68 34.84 -77.91
N CYS A 4 25.49 34.34 -78.24
CA CYS A 4 24.30 34.48 -77.44
C CYS A 4 24.44 33.66 -76.18
N GLN A 5 24.23 34.30 -75.01
CA GLN A 5 23.99 33.62 -73.75
C GLN A 5 22.49 33.37 -73.57
N PRO A 6 22.08 32.18 -73.18
CA PRO A 6 20.74 31.96 -72.81
C PRO A 6 20.52 32.40 -71.34
N SER A 7 19.48 33.19 -71.14
CA SER A 7 18.92 33.54 -69.83
C SER A 7 18.36 32.30 -69.15
N GLY A 8 18.97 31.88 -68.06
CA GLY A 8 18.46 30.85 -67.24
C GLY A 8 17.42 31.42 -66.27
N ASP A 9 16.16 31.19 -66.57
CA ASP A 9 15.05 31.39 -65.60
C ASP A 9 15.17 30.34 -64.49
N THR A 10 15.57 30.76 -63.31
CA THR A 10 15.51 29.93 -62.11
C THR A 10 14.09 29.95 -61.58
N PRO A 11 13.35 28.81 -61.59
CA PRO A 11 12.08 28.76 -60.93
C PRO A 11 12.30 28.93 -59.43
N LEU A 12 11.60 29.89 -58.84
CA LEU A 12 11.52 30.07 -57.40
C LEU A 12 11.08 28.73 -56.77
N THR A 13 12.04 27.96 -56.30
CA THR A 13 11.76 26.70 -55.58
C THR A 13 11.25 26.98 -54.17
N LEU A 14 9.96 27.29 -54.09
CA LEU A 14 9.24 27.33 -52.81
C LEU A 14 9.15 25.94 -52.13
N ALA A 15 9.41 24.88 -52.91
CA ALA A 15 9.32 23.50 -52.46
C ALA A 15 10.23 23.13 -51.25
N PRO A 16 11.52 23.52 -51.19
CA PRO A 16 12.36 23.16 -50.05
C PRO A 16 11.98 23.88 -48.75
N PHE A 17 11.38 25.07 -48.87
CA PHE A 17 10.98 25.83 -47.70
C PHE A 17 9.71 25.23 -47.05
N LEU A 18 8.73 24.88 -47.86
CA LEU A 18 7.52 24.18 -47.39
C LEU A 18 7.83 22.81 -46.79
N PHE A 19 8.76 22.06 -47.40
CA PHE A 19 9.17 20.75 -46.87
C PHE A 19 9.84 20.87 -45.48
N ARG A 20 10.70 21.86 -45.28
CA ARG A 20 11.32 22.12 -43.97
C ARG A 20 10.29 22.55 -42.91
N LEU A 21 9.31 23.35 -43.29
CA LEU A 21 8.25 23.81 -42.39
C LEU A 21 7.37 22.67 -41.98
N VAL A 22 7.01 21.77 -42.87
CA VAL A 22 6.23 20.55 -42.55
C VAL A 22 7.02 19.62 -41.67
N GLN A 23 8.32 19.45 -41.91
CA GLN A 23 9.18 18.60 -41.08
C GLN A 23 9.36 19.13 -39.66
N GLN A 24 9.46 20.45 -39.48
CA GLN A 24 9.51 21.09 -38.18
C GLN A 24 8.19 20.95 -37.40
N LEU A 25 7.06 21.13 -38.09
CA LEU A 25 5.75 20.92 -37.51
C LEU A 25 5.53 19.47 -37.06
N LEU A 26 5.99 18.51 -37.86
CA LEU A 26 5.92 17.08 -37.52
C LEU A 26 6.77 16.75 -36.27
N CYS A 27 7.98 17.29 -36.18
CA CYS A 27 8.81 17.12 -34.97
C CYS A 27 8.19 17.70 -33.71
N VAL A 28 7.58 18.88 -33.79
CA VAL A 28 6.90 19.51 -32.65
C VAL A 28 5.70 18.68 -32.21
N LEU A 29 4.95 18.13 -33.16
CA LEU A 29 3.80 17.28 -32.87
C LEU A 29 4.23 15.97 -32.18
N VAL A 30 5.30 15.33 -32.61
CA VAL A 30 5.85 14.12 -32.02
C VAL A 30 6.40 14.38 -30.59
N CYS A 31 7.05 15.53 -30.39
CA CYS A 31 7.51 15.92 -29.06
C CYS A 31 6.35 16.23 -28.10
N ALA A 32 5.26 16.84 -28.58
CA ALA A 32 4.09 17.15 -27.76
C ALA A 32 3.34 15.88 -27.31
N THR A 33 3.30 14.84 -28.14
CA THR A 33 2.69 13.55 -27.79
C THR A 33 3.58 12.71 -26.85
N GLY A 34 4.91 12.91 -26.87
CA GLY A 34 5.86 12.21 -25.99
C GLY A 34 5.84 12.67 -24.53
N LEU A 35 5.39 13.90 -24.25
CA LEU A 35 5.32 14.46 -22.89
C LEU A 35 4.08 14.00 -22.09
N GLY A 36 3.12 13.36 -22.74
CA GLY A 36 1.88 12.92 -22.08
C GLY A 36 1.93 11.54 -21.42
N LEU A 37 2.93 10.72 -21.71
CA LEU A 37 3.14 9.41 -21.06
C LEU A 37 4.15 9.58 -19.93
N GLY A 38 3.84 10.46 -18.98
CA GLY A 38 4.53 10.49 -17.70
C GLY A 38 4.43 9.08 -17.11
N ASN A 39 5.54 8.35 -17.10
CA ASN A 39 5.67 7.12 -16.35
C ASN A 39 5.27 7.45 -14.93
N LEU A 40 4.06 7.05 -14.54
CA LEU A 40 3.72 6.82 -13.16
C LEU A 40 4.65 5.68 -12.72
N SER A 41 5.90 6.02 -12.44
CA SER A 41 6.79 5.17 -11.67
C SER A 41 6.09 5.01 -10.33
N GLN A 42 5.18 4.05 -10.25
CA GLN A 42 4.76 3.52 -8.97
C GLN A 42 6.05 3.08 -8.34
N ALA A 43 6.49 3.83 -7.34
CA ALA A 43 7.50 3.37 -6.43
C ALA A 43 6.95 2.06 -5.86
N GLN A 44 7.33 0.94 -6.49
CA GLN A 44 7.07 -0.40 -5.97
C GLN A 44 7.88 -0.48 -4.69
N GLY A 45 7.28 0.02 -3.62
CA GLY A 45 7.79 -0.24 -2.29
C GLY A 45 7.97 -1.74 -2.19
N THR A 46 9.20 -2.17 -1.97
CA THR A 46 9.55 -3.59 -1.86
C THR A 46 8.61 -4.22 -0.83
N GLN A 47 7.61 -4.94 -1.31
CA GLN A 47 6.62 -5.58 -0.44
C GLN A 47 7.36 -6.62 0.39
N ARG A 48 7.44 -6.37 1.70
CA ARG A 48 8.10 -7.27 2.63
C ARG A 48 7.31 -8.57 2.74
N SER A 49 8.02 -9.69 2.76
CA SER A 49 7.42 -10.99 3.09
C SER A 49 7.31 -11.10 4.60
N PHE A 50 6.12 -11.42 5.08
CA PHE A 50 5.85 -11.67 6.50
C PHE A 50 5.63 -13.15 6.73
N PRO A 51 5.98 -13.68 7.92
CA PRO A 51 5.70 -15.07 8.28
C PRO A 51 4.20 -15.39 8.11
N PRO A 52 3.85 -16.62 7.73
CA PRO A 52 2.45 -17.01 7.51
C PRO A 52 1.61 -16.97 8.79
N ASP A 53 2.24 -17.21 9.92
CA ASP A 53 1.65 -17.18 11.28
C ASP A 53 1.54 -15.76 11.86
N ALA A 54 2.08 -14.75 11.19
CA ALA A 54 1.98 -13.38 11.65
C ALA A 54 0.52 -12.90 11.56
N LEU A 55 0.00 -12.41 12.67
CA LEU A 55 -1.33 -11.84 12.82
C LEU A 55 -1.29 -10.33 12.62
N ARG A 56 -2.42 -9.72 12.27
CA ARG A 56 -2.56 -8.28 12.18
C ARG A 56 -3.21 -7.72 13.43
N GLY A 57 -2.74 -6.56 13.89
CA GLY A 57 -3.29 -5.89 15.05
C GLY A 57 -2.97 -4.41 15.09
N ARG A 58 -3.65 -3.70 15.99
CA ARG A 58 -3.32 -2.33 16.40
C ARG A 58 -2.51 -2.38 17.66
N LEU A 59 -1.29 -1.90 17.59
CA LEU A 59 -0.36 -1.83 18.70
C LEU A 59 -0.30 -0.40 19.25
N LEU A 60 -0.50 -0.26 20.54
CA LEU A 60 -0.21 0.96 21.27
C LEU A 60 0.81 0.63 22.36
N VAL A 61 1.98 1.23 22.28
CA VAL A 61 3.00 1.11 23.32
C VAL A 61 2.64 2.07 24.45
N THR A 62 2.39 1.53 25.64
CA THR A 62 2.12 2.32 26.84
C THR A 62 3.42 2.62 27.60
N GLN A 63 3.92 1.61 28.27
CA GLN A 63 5.19 1.67 28.99
C GLN A 63 5.95 0.36 28.80
N PRO A 64 6.98 0.32 27.93
CA PRO A 64 7.68 -0.92 27.64
C PRO A 64 8.15 -1.64 28.93
N PRO A 65 7.96 -2.98 29.03
CA PRO A 65 7.50 -3.90 28.00
C PRO A 65 5.96 -4.02 27.83
N ASP A 66 5.17 -3.25 28.59
CA ASP A 66 3.71 -3.34 28.54
C ASP A 66 3.16 -2.54 27.34
N VAL A 67 2.27 -3.17 26.60
CA VAL A 67 1.65 -2.63 25.39
C VAL A 67 0.16 -2.97 25.38
N THR A 68 -0.60 -2.31 24.53
CA THR A 68 -1.97 -2.68 24.24
C THR A 68 -2.04 -3.17 22.80
N LEU A 69 -2.66 -4.31 22.60
CA LEU A 69 -2.85 -4.91 21.29
C LEU A 69 -4.35 -5.12 21.04
N ASN A 70 -4.89 -4.45 20.02
CA ASN A 70 -6.33 -4.45 19.73
C ASN A 70 -7.19 -3.99 20.93
N GLY A 71 -6.70 -3.04 21.69
CA GLY A 71 -7.36 -2.55 22.90
C GLY A 71 -7.23 -3.47 24.14
N GLN A 72 -6.56 -4.61 24.01
CA GLN A 72 -6.32 -5.54 25.10
C GLN A 72 -4.91 -5.44 25.64
N PRO A 73 -4.69 -5.54 26.96
CA PRO A 73 -3.36 -5.56 27.55
C PRO A 73 -2.54 -6.74 26.99
N ALA A 74 -1.31 -6.45 26.64
CA ALA A 74 -0.36 -7.43 26.15
C ALA A 74 1.07 -7.03 26.59
N ARG A 75 2.02 -7.94 26.39
CA ARG A 75 3.40 -7.69 26.82
C ARG A 75 4.38 -8.13 25.74
N LEU A 76 5.43 -7.34 25.55
CA LEU A 76 6.55 -7.66 24.70
C LEU A 76 7.42 -8.73 25.37
N SER A 77 7.91 -9.69 24.58
CA SER A 77 8.87 -10.66 25.09
C SER A 77 10.24 -10.00 25.33
N PRO A 78 11.06 -10.54 26.25
CA PRO A 78 12.44 -10.14 26.36
C PRO A 78 13.18 -10.36 25.02
N GLY A 79 13.67 -9.29 24.41
CA GLY A 79 14.27 -9.36 23.08
C GLY A 79 13.28 -9.19 21.91
N ALA A 80 12.05 -8.77 22.16
CA ALA A 80 11.10 -8.42 21.12
C ALA A 80 11.69 -7.42 20.11
N ARG A 81 11.43 -7.66 18.83
CA ARG A 81 11.95 -6.86 17.72
C ARG A 81 10.82 -6.11 17.04
N ILE A 82 10.91 -4.79 17.06
CA ILE A 82 9.97 -3.93 16.36
C ILE A 82 10.67 -3.40 15.11
N ARG A 83 10.11 -3.66 13.95
CA ARG A 83 10.62 -3.18 12.66
C ARG A 83 9.72 -2.09 12.11
N GLY A 84 10.31 -0.98 11.74
CA GLY A 84 9.63 0.13 11.06
C GLY A 84 9.21 -0.21 9.63
N GLN A 85 8.56 0.73 8.97
CA GLN A 85 8.14 0.60 7.56
C GLN A 85 9.35 0.41 6.62
N ASN A 86 10.50 0.96 6.96
CA ASN A 86 11.78 0.78 6.27
C ASN A 86 12.53 -0.51 6.65
N ASN A 87 11.89 -1.41 7.40
CA ASN A 87 12.45 -2.65 7.93
C ASN A 87 13.61 -2.50 8.93
N LEU A 88 13.92 -1.28 9.36
CA LEU A 88 14.91 -1.03 10.41
C LEU A 88 14.31 -1.27 11.79
N LEU A 89 15.16 -1.62 12.76
CA LEU A 89 14.74 -1.77 14.15
C LEU A 89 14.35 -0.43 14.75
N VAL A 90 13.23 -0.43 15.46
CA VAL A 90 12.67 0.72 16.15
C VAL A 90 12.60 0.41 17.65
N LEU A 91 13.03 1.34 18.47
CA LEU A 91 12.93 1.19 19.92
C LEU A 91 11.47 1.34 20.36
N SER A 92 11.00 0.45 21.22
CA SER A 92 9.63 0.48 21.74
C SER A 92 9.30 1.81 22.44
N GLY A 93 10.25 2.40 23.15
CA GLY A 93 10.06 3.68 23.81
C GLY A 93 9.77 4.85 22.85
N SER A 94 10.26 4.82 21.62
CA SER A 94 9.98 5.87 20.62
C SER A 94 8.57 5.82 20.03
N LEU A 95 7.86 4.73 20.28
CA LEU A 95 6.48 4.49 19.83
C LEU A 95 5.46 4.75 20.95
N ALA A 96 5.91 5.13 22.14
CA ALA A 96 5.02 5.35 23.28
C ALA A 96 3.91 6.38 22.94
N GLY A 97 2.67 6.05 23.28
CA GLY A 97 1.50 6.87 23.03
C GLY A 97 1.04 6.94 21.58
N LYS A 98 1.66 6.21 20.65
CA LYS A 98 1.26 6.17 19.24
C LYS A 98 0.67 4.82 18.89
N GLU A 99 -0.56 4.81 18.41
CA GLU A 99 -1.17 3.61 17.86
C GLU A 99 -0.64 3.34 16.45
N GLN A 100 -0.21 2.10 16.21
CA GLN A 100 0.36 1.66 14.94
C GLN A 100 -0.36 0.40 14.44
N LEU A 101 -0.64 0.35 13.13
CA LEU A 101 -1.09 -0.89 12.51
C LEU A 101 0.13 -1.77 12.23
N VAL A 102 0.09 -2.99 12.74
CA VAL A 102 1.24 -3.90 12.73
C VAL A 102 0.86 -5.31 12.30
N ASN A 103 1.82 -6.03 11.75
CA ASN A 103 1.81 -7.49 11.80
C ASN A 103 2.69 -7.92 12.99
N TYR A 104 2.30 -8.98 13.68
CA TYR A 104 3.02 -9.45 14.85
C TYR A 104 2.98 -10.98 14.97
N THR A 105 4.00 -11.56 15.60
CA THR A 105 4.02 -12.95 16.02
C THR A 105 4.02 -13.05 17.54
N ARG A 106 3.51 -14.18 18.04
CA ARG A 106 3.52 -14.51 19.47
C ARG A 106 4.38 -15.73 19.72
N GLU A 107 5.03 -15.73 20.86
CA GLU A 107 5.64 -16.94 21.42
C GLU A 107 4.56 -17.87 21.99
N SER A 108 4.94 -19.11 22.28
CA SER A 108 4.07 -20.11 22.91
C SER A 108 3.53 -19.68 24.28
N ASN A 109 4.26 -18.81 24.98
CA ASN A 109 3.87 -18.20 26.25
C ASN A 109 2.90 -17.01 26.10
N GLY A 110 2.50 -16.67 24.85
CA GLY A 110 1.59 -15.56 24.54
C GLY A 110 2.22 -14.19 24.44
N LEU A 111 3.52 -14.02 24.73
CA LEU A 111 4.23 -12.78 24.61
C LEU A 111 4.45 -12.40 23.13
N ILE A 112 4.51 -11.11 22.85
CA ILE A 112 4.73 -10.61 21.49
C ILE A 112 6.23 -10.59 21.21
N HIS A 113 6.67 -11.27 20.14
CA HIS A 113 8.08 -11.44 19.82
C HIS A 113 8.54 -10.58 18.65
N GLU A 114 7.95 -10.70 17.49
CA GLU A 114 8.27 -9.86 16.34
C GLU A 114 7.09 -8.99 15.94
N ILE A 115 7.38 -7.75 15.59
CA ILE A 115 6.40 -6.74 15.22
C ILE A 115 6.92 -6.00 14.00
N TRP A 116 6.07 -5.84 12.98
CA TRP A 116 6.34 -5.07 11.78
C TRP A 116 5.31 -3.95 11.65
N ILE A 117 5.75 -2.71 11.76
CA ILE A 117 4.92 -1.55 11.47
C ILE A 117 4.66 -1.53 9.97
N LEU A 118 3.39 -1.48 9.59
CA LEU A 118 2.97 -1.58 8.20
C LEU A 118 2.99 -0.24 7.49
N SER A 119 3.38 -0.26 6.23
CA SER A 119 3.09 0.82 5.31
C SER A 119 1.63 0.76 4.85
N GLU A 120 1.13 1.83 4.24
CA GLU A 120 -0.23 1.88 3.73
C GLU A 120 -0.51 0.77 2.69
N ALA A 121 0.44 0.53 1.80
CA ALA A 121 0.33 -0.54 0.80
C ALA A 121 0.26 -1.94 1.44
N GLU A 122 1.06 -2.20 2.46
CA GLU A 122 1.06 -3.48 3.19
C GLU A 122 -0.22 -3.66 4.02
N ALA A 123 -0.79 -2.56 4.51
CA ALA A 123 -2.05 -2.58 5.25
C ALA A 123 -3.24 -3.05 4.41
N GLN A 124 -3.19 -2.84 3.09
CA GLN A 124 -4.24 -3.25 2.16
C GLN A 124 -4.27 -4.77 1.92
N VAL A 125 -3.18 -5.48 2.21
CA VAL A 125 -3.14 -6.94 2.03
C VAL A 125 -3.92 -7.61 3.17
N PRO A 126 -4.95 -8.44 2.87
CA PRO A 126 -5.70 -9.15 3.90
C PRO A 126 -4.82 -10.07 4.74
N ARG A 127 -5.02 -10.08 6.05
CA ARG A 127 -4.35 -10.99 6.97
C ARG A 127 -5.23 -11.28 8.19
N ALA A 128 -5.05 -12.45 8.78
CA ALA A 128 -5.78 -12.84 10.00
C ALA A 128 -5.49 -11.86 11.16
N GLY A 129 -6.44 -11.66 12.03
CA GLY A 129 -6.35 -10.79 13.20
C GLY A 129 -7.35 -9.64 13.15
N LEU A 130 -7.01 -8.53 12.52
CA LEU A 130 -7.95 -7.44 12.28
C LEU A 130 -8.46 -7.47 10.84
N PRO A 131 -9.76 -7.29 10.63
CA PRO A 131 -10.28 -7.05 9.28
C PRO A 131 -9.70 -5.75 8.71
N LEU A 132 -9.60 -5.67 7.39
CA LEU A 132 -9.21 -4.44 6.70
C LEU A 132 -10.16 -3.30 7.10
N VAL A 133 -9.61 -2.15 7.48
CA VAL A 133 -10.40 -0.95 7.72
C VAL A 133 -11.02 -0.53 6.38
N GLY A 134 -12.35 -0.66 6.28
CA GLY A 134 -13.12 -0.26 5.09
C GLY A 134 -13.44 -1.36 4.09
N THR A 135 -12.96 -2.58 4.26
CA THR A 135 -13.41 -3.70 3.43
C THR A 135 -14.54 -4.44 4.13
N VAL A 136 -15.77 -4.13 3.74
CA VAL A 136 -16.90 -5.03 3.97
C VAL A 136 -16.63 -6.24 3.08
N ILE A 137 -16.17 -7.36 3.66
CA ILE A 137 -16.02 -8.62 2.94
C ILE A 137 -17.45 -9.13 2.69
N PRO A 138 -17.94 -9.15 1.44
CA PRO A 138 -19.25 -9.74 1.15
C PRO A 138 -19.15 -11.23 1.43
N GLY A 139 -19.79 -11.71 2.50
CA GLY A 139 -19.86 -13.13 2.83
C GLY A 139 -19.26 -13.56 4.16
N THR A 140 -18.49 -12.71 4.85
CA THR A 140 -18.20 -12.97 6.26
C THR A 140 -19.43 -12.53 7.04
N ARG A 141 -20.30 -13.50 7.32
CA ARG A 141 -21.35 -13.35 8.32
C ARG A 141 -20.66 -12.90 9.59
N THR A 142 -20.75 -11.62 9.89
CA THR A 142 -20.55 -11.14 11.26
C THR A 142 -21.68 -11.83 12.03
N GLU A 143 -21.40 -12.97 12.65
CA GLU A 143 -22.24 -13.40 13.74
C GLU A 143 -22.12 -12.27 14.75
N THR A 144 -23.08 -11.35 14.68
CA THR A 144 -23.42 -10.55 15.82
C THR A 144 -23.67 -11.56 16.92
N VAL A 145 -22.72 -11.66 17.85
CA VAL A 145 -22.97 -12.31 19.12
C VAL A 145 -24.22 -11.61 19.63
N LYS A 146 -25.35 -12.28 19.47
CA LYS A 146 -26.61 -11.83 20.04
C LYS A 146 -26.37 -11.86 21.53
N VAL A 147 -26.06 -10.69 22.10
CA VAL A 147 -26.07 -10.54 23.55
C VAL A 147 -27.45 -10.95 23.94
N ASP A 148 -27.54 -12.06 24.70
CA ASP A 148 -28.77 -12.53 25.27
C ASP A 148 -29.28 -11.42 26.17
N ASP A 149 -30.34 -10.75 25.74
CA ASP A 149 -31.01 -9.69 26.49
C ASP A 149 -31.90 -10.24 27.62
N GLY A 150 -31.79 -11.53 27.89
CA GLY A 150 -32.61 -12.24 28.91
C GLY A 150 -34.09 -12.37 28.53
N GLN A 151 -34.47 -11.98 27.31
CA GLN A 151 -35.86 -12.07 26.84
C GLN A 151 -36.11 -13.24 25.89
N THR A 152 -35.07 -14.05 25.60
CA THR A 152 -35.22 -15.22 24.75
C THR A 152 -35.94 -16.32 25.50
N PRO A 153 -37.13 -16.76 25.06
CA PRO A 153 -37.86 -17.87 25.69
C PRO A 153 -36.98 -19.13 25.73
N PHE A 154 -37.02 -19.86 26.83
CA PHE A 154 -36.16 -21.02 27.12
C PHE A 154 -36.25 -22.12 26.03
N ASP A 155 -37.39 -22.25 25.36
CA ASP A 155 -37.66 -23.18 24.26
C ASP A 155 -36.94 -22.84 22.95
N ARG A 156 -36.33 -21.66 22.82
CA ARG A 156 -35.57 -21.21 21.67
C ARG A 156 -34.04 -21.19 21.87
N LEU A 157 -33.60 -21.66 23.01
CA LEU A 157 -32.16 -21.79 23.27
C LEU A 157 -31.57 -22.94 22.43
N PRO A 158 -30.37 -22.78 21.83
CA PRO A 158 -29.73 -23.86 21.10
C PRO A 158 -29.42 -25.03 22.07
N VAL A 159 -29.96 -26.20 21.76
CA VAL A 159 -29.67 -27.42 22.50
C VAL A 159 -28.26 -27.87 22.15
N PHE A 160 -27.39 -27.92 23.15
CA PHE A 160 -26.06 -28.50 22.98
C PHE A 160 -26.19 -30.00 22.82
N LYS A 161 -25.84 -30.52 21.63
CA LYS A 161 -25.79 -31.95 21.36
C LYS A 161 -24.37 -32.42 21.63
N PRO A 162 -24.13 -33.32 22.57
CA PRO A 162 -22.82 -33.84 22.91
C PRO A 162 -22.17 -34.61 21.75
#